data_8df2f34a13f7133d6036e7748990c26e
#
_entry.id   8df2f34a13f7133d6036e7748990c26e
#
_cell.length_a   1.000
_cell.length_b   1.000
_cell.length_c   1.000
_cell.angle_alpha   90.00
_cell.angle_beta   90.00
_cell.angle_gamma   90.00
#
_symmetry.space_group_name_H-M   'P 1'
#
loop_
_entity.id
_entity.type
_entity.pdbx_description
1 polymer ?
#
loop_
_entity_poly.entity_id
_entity_poly.type
_entity_poly.pdbx_seq_one_letter_code
_entity_poly.pdbx_strand_id
1 'polypeptide(L)'
;MKTKFFSIAILLMCSAMICFAVYADLTGKWTGNVKGPDGADFPLTYLFKADGNKLTGSLQSPQGELPISEGKINGADFSFTLDFNGTPISNVGKYYGDSIGVDAIIGGNKYHTKLLRAAN
;
A
#
# COMPACT_ATOMS: atom_id res chain seq x y z
N MET A 1 -44.01 -12.78 15.30
CA MET A 1 -43.81 -12.40 13.91
C MET A 1 -43.06 -11.11 13.75
N LYS A 2 -43.29 -10.09 14.55
CA LYS A 2 -42.55 -8.84 14.48
C LYS A 2 -41.08 -9.01 14.85
N THR A 3 -40.75 -9.94 15.74
CA THR A 3 -39.37 -10.21 16.16
C THR A 3 -38.50 -10.84 15.07
N LYS A 4 -39.12 -11.59 14.15
CA LYS A 4 -38.36 -12.22 13.05
C LYS A 4 -37.88 -11.19 12.03
N PHE A 5 -38.65 -10.14 11.79
CA PHE A 5 -38.25 -9.07 10.88
C PHE A 5 -37.06 -8.28 11.42
N PHE A 6 -37.05 -8.05 12.72
CA PHE A 6 -35.93 -7.35 13.37
C PHE A 6 -34.63 -8.14 13.27
N SER A 7 -34.68 -9.45 13.44
CA SER A 7 -33.50 -10.29 13.36
C SER A 7 -32.90 -10.29 11.95
N ILE A 8 -33.73 -10.30 10.92
CA ILE A 8 -33.30 -10.28 9.53
C ILE A 8 -32.65 -8.93 9.19
N ALA A 9 -33.24 -7.83 9.67
CA ALA A 9 -32.68 -6.50 9.43
C ALA A 9 -31.32 -6.32 10.10
N ILE A 10 -31.16 -6.84 11.31
CA ILE A 10 -29.83 -6.78 12.01
C ILE A 10 -28.81 -7.60 11.30
N LEU A 11 -29.17 -8.78 10.80
CA LEU A 11 -28.24 -9.62 10.02
C LEU A 11 -27.80 -8.94 8.73
N LEU A 12 -28.69 -8.26 8.05
CA LEU A 12 -28.35 -7.52 6.83
C LEU A 12 -27.41 -6.36 7.11
N MET A 13 -27.60 -5.65 8.21
CA MET A 13 -26.71 -4.57 8.61
C MET A 13 -25.33 -5.08 8.97
N CYS A 14 -25.22 -6.21 9.65
CA CYS A 14 -23.94 -6.83 9.98
C CYS A 14 -23.19 -7.26 8.72
N SER A 15 -23.88 -7.79 7.73
CA SER A 15 -23.29 -8.18 6.46
C SER A 15 -22.73 -6.99 5.70
N ALA A 16 -23.43 -5.85 5.71
CA ALA A 16 -22.98 -4.64 5.06
C ALA A 16 -21.72 -4.07 5.74
N MET A 17 -21.63 -4.17 7.07
CA MET A 17 -20.46 -3.71 7.81
C MET A 17 -19.21 -4.56 7.52
N ILE A 18 -19.38 -5.86 7.33
CA ILE A 18 -18.29 -6.77 7.01
C ILE A 18 -17.65 -6.43 5.66
N CYS A 19 -18.43 -5.95 4.70
CA CYS A 19 -17.90 -5.57 3.38
C CYS A 19 -16.91 -4.41 3.45
N PHE A 20 -17.04 -3.51 4.41
CA PHE A 20 -16.09 -2.40 4.56
C PHE A 20 -14.74 -2.83 5.11
N ALA A 21 -14.67 -3.98 5.78
CA ALA A 21 -13.43 -4.46 6.37
C ALA A 21 -12.46 -5.05 5.33
N VAL A 22 -12.88 -5.21 4.08
CA VAL A 22 -12.09 -5.86 3.03
C VAL A 22 -11.12 -4.91 2.35
N TYR A 23 -11.31 -3.60 2.48
CA TYR A 23 -10.45 -2.61 1.83
C TYR A 23 -9.14 -2.45 2.60
N ALA A 24 -8.03 -2.53 1.87
CA ALA A 24 -6.72 -2.24 2.43
C ALA A 24 -6.62 -0.77 2.79
N ASP A 25 -6.24 -0.49 4.04
CA ASP A 25 -6.02 0.89 4.49
C ASP A 25 -4.55 1.21 4.37
N LEU A 26 -4.14 1.64 3.19
CA LEU A 26 -2.76 2.02 2.90
C LEU A 26 -2.44 3.44 3.30
N THR A 27 -3.43 4.22 3.72
CA THR A 27 -3.20 5.61 4.11
C THR A 27 -2.29 5.68 5.32
N GLY A 28 -1.23 6.47 5.22
CA GLY A 28 -0.31 6.67 6.32
C GLY A 28 1.14 6.66 5.87
N LYS A 29 2.01 6.59 6.85
CA LYS A 29 3.46 6.62 6.66
C LYS A 29 4.01 5.20 6.86
N TRP A 30 4.82 4.76 5.91
CA TRP A 30 5.42 3.42 5.92
C TRP A 30 6.92 3.56 5.80
N THR A 31 7.67 2.85 6.65
CA THR A 31 9.13 2.93 6.68
C THR A 31 9.75 1.55 6.57
N GLY A 32 10.93 1.50 5.97
CA GLY A 32 11.70 0.28 5.83
C GLY A 32 13.06 0.56 5.25
N ASN A 33 13.84 -0.50 5.07
CA ASN A 33 15.16 -0.41 4.46
C ASN A 33 15.22 -1.36 3.28
N VAL A 34 15.82 -0.90 2.19
CA VAL A 34 16.10 -1.75 1.04
C VAL A 34 17.60 -1.86 0.89
N LYS A 35 18.07 -3.06 0.55
CA LYS A 35 19.49 -3.29 0.28
C LYS A 35 19.78 -3.01 -1.19
N GLY A 36 20.75 -2.15 -1.43
CA GLY A 36 21.21 -1.89 -2.77
C GLY A 36 22.12 -3.00 -3.29
N PRO A 37 22.55 -2.92 -4.56
CA PRO A 37 23.39 -3.95 -5.18
C PRO A 37 24.75 -4.12 -4.49
N ASP A 38 25.24 -3.09 -3.81
CA ASP A 38 26.49 -3.10 -3.07
C ASP A 38 26.34 -3.54 -1.62
N GLY A 39 25.13 -3.95 -1.21
CA GLY A 39 24.84 -4.37 0.15
C GLY A 39 24.53 -3.24 1.12
N ALA A 40 24.57 -1.99 0.68
CA ALA A 40 24.24 -0.85 1.54
C ALA A 40 22.74 -0.78 1.80
N ASP A 41 22.38 -0.38 3.03
CA ASP A 41 20.99 -0.18 3.40
C ASP A 41 20.54 1.23 3.07
N PHE A 42 19.42 1.35 2.38
CA PHE A 42 18.79 2.63 2.09
C PHE A 42 17.48 2.75 2.85
N PRO A 43 17.33 3.74 3.74
CA PRO A 43 16.06 3.96 4.39
C PRO A 43 15.04 4.53 3.42
N LEU A 44 13.85 3.97 3.42
CA LEU A 44 12.75 4.43 2.58
C LEU A 44 11.57 4.79 3.45
N THR A 45 10.91 5.87 3.09
CA THR A 45 9.66 6.30 3.72
C THR A 45 8.65 6.60 2.63
N TYR A 46 7.53 5.88 2.67
CA TYR A 46 6.42 6.13 1.77
C TYR A 46 5.32 6.84 2.53
N LEU A 47 4.77 7.88 1.91
CA LEU A 47 3.55 8.52 2.36
C LEU A 47 2.46 8.14 1.37
N PHE A 48 1.50 7.36 1.83
CA PHE A 48 0.42 6.86 0.97
C PHE A 48 -0.91 7.47 1.38
N LYS A 49 -1.75 7.68 0.38
CA LYS A 49 -3.15 8.04 0.58
C LYS A 49 -4.00 7.16 -0.33
N ALA A 50 -4.90 6.40 0.29
CA ALA A 50 -5.84 5.54 -0.43
C ALA A 50 -7.15 6.29 -0.60
N ASP A 51 -7.66 6.29 -1.85
CA ASP A 51 -8.95 6.89 -2.19
C ASP A 51 -9.69 5.89 -3.05
N GLY A 52 -10.51 5.05 -2.40
CA GLY A 52 -11.15 3.93 -3.07
C GLY A 52 -10.10 2.95 -3.60
N ASN A 53 -10.08 2.74 -4.89
CA ASN A 53 -9.12 1.86 -5.55
C ASN A 53 -7.92 2.62 -6.12
N LYS A 54 -7.77 3.90 -5.79
CA LYS A 54 -6.69 4.74 -6.27
C LYS A 54 -5.70 4.98 -5.15
N LEU A 55 -4.41 4.88 -5.47
CA LEU A 55 -3.33 5.13 -4.53
C LEU A 55 -2.52 6.33 -4.98
N THR A 56 -2.34 7.30 -4.08
CA THR A 56 -1.49 8.46 -4.31
C THR A 56 -0.47 8.55 -3.20
N GLY A 57 0.55 9.37 -3.39
CA GLY A 57 1.55 9.60 -2.38
C GLY A 57 2.93 9.85 -2.97
N SER A 58 3.94 9.64 -2.12
CA SER A 58 5.32 9.89 -2.51
C SER A 58 6.26 8.98 -1.75
N LEU A 59 7.44 8.77 -2.33
CA LEU A 59 8.57 8.14 -1.68
C LEU A 59 9.54 9.23 -1.24
N GLN A 60 9.89 9.22 0.05
CA GLN A 60 10.92 10.08 0.58
C GLN A 60 12.21 9.28 0.76
N SER A 61 13.28 9.73 0.16
CA SER A 61 14.58 9.08 0.26
C SER A 61 15.64 10.12 0.58
N PRO A 62 16.86 9.69 0.97
CA PRO A 62 17.95 10.66 1.19
C PRO A 62 18.27 11.51 -0.04
N GLN A 63 17.89 11.03 -1.23
CA GLN A 63 18.14 11.75 -2.48
C GLN A 63 17.00 12.68 -2.88
N GLY A 64 15.91 12.73 -2.11
CA GLY A 64 14.78 13.61 -2.36
C GLY A 64 13.45 12.88 -2.35
N GLU A 65 12.40 13.62 -2.70
CA GLU A 65 11.04 13.11 -2.73
C GLU A 65 10.64 12.78 -4.16
N LEU A 66 10.09 11.58 -4.34
CA LEU A 66 9.60 11.11 -5.63
C LEU A 66 8.09 10.85 -5.52
N PRO A 67 7.26 11.55 -6.29
CA PRO A 67 5.83 11.24 -6.30
C PRO A 67 5.58 9.91 -7.01
N ILE A 68 4.59 9.16 -6.51
CA ILE A 68 4.15 7.97 -7.21
C ILE A 68 3.11 8.34 -8.27
N SER A 69 3.04 7.54 -9.31
CA SER A 69 2.04 7.69 -10.36
C SER A 69 1.39 6.35 -10.64
N GLU A 70 0.23 6.39 -11.29
CA GLU A 70 -0.51 5.20 -11.69
C GLU A 70 -0.79 4.24 -10.52
N GLY A 71 -1.04 4.81 -9.33
CA GLY A 71 -1.32 4.01 -8.15
C GLY A 71 -2.69 3.38 -8.20
N LYS A 72 -2.75 2.07 -7.96
CA LYS A 72 -3.98 1.28 -7.99
C LYS A 72 -4.02 0.35 -6.80
N ILE A 73 -5.22 0.13 -6.29
CA ILE A 73 -5.47 -0.80 -5.18
C ILE A 73 -6.53 -1.79 -5.63
N ASN A 74 -6.23 -3.07 -5.44
CA ASN A 74 -7.16 -4.15 -5.73
C ASN A 74 -7.16 -5.12 -4.55
N GLY A 75 -8.10 -4.92 -3.62
CA GLY A 75 -8.11 -5.71 -2.38
C GLY A 75 -6.87 -5.47 -1.56
N ALA A 76 -6.11 -6.50 -1.26
CA ALA A 76 -4.84 -6.41 -0.55
C ALA A 76 -3.66 -6.12 -1.46
N ASP A 77 -3.84 -6.17 -2.77
CA ASP A 77 -2.79 -5.93 -3.75
C ASP A 77 -2.80 -4.47 -4.18
N PHE A 78 -1.63 -3.91 -4.41
CA PHE A 78 -1.52 -2.56 -4.92
C PHE A 78 -0.31 -2.46 -5.85
N SER A 79 -0.32 -1.43 -6.68
CA SER A 79 0.78 -1.17 -7.60
C SER A 79 0.92 0.32 -7.82
N PHE A 80 2.12 0.74 -8.18
CA PHE A 80 2.38 2.13 -8.52
C PHE A 80 3.68 2.20 -9.32
N THR A 81 3.92 3.36 -9.92
CA THR A 81 5.12 3.63 -10.70
C THR A 81 5.87 4.79 -10.06
N LEU A 82 7.18 4.62 -9.94
CA LEU A 82 8.10 5.69 -9.54
C LEU A 82 8.89 6.12 -10.77
N ASP A 83 8.99 7.42 -10.97
CA ASP A 83 9.79 7.97 -12.06
C ASP A 83 11.12 8.48 -11.49
N PHE A 84 12.18 7.75 -11.75
CA PHE A 84 13.52 8.08 -11.26
C PHE A 84 14.38 8.54 -12.41
N ASN A 85 14.64 9.85 -12.49
CA ASN A 85 15.44 10.45 -13.53
C ASN A 85 14.95 10.12 -14.95
N GLY A 86 13.62 10.13 -15.13
CA GLY A 86 13.02 9.82 -16.42
C GLY A 86 12.82 8.33 -16.67
N THR A 87 13.25 7.46 -15.74
CA THR A 87 13.08 6.02 -15.88
C THR A 87 11.92 5.57 -15.01
N PRO A 88 10.84 5.04 -15.60
CA PRO A 88 9.74 4.52 -14.80
C PRO A 88 10.11 3.19 -14.15
N ILE A 89 9.85 3.10 -12.85
CA ILE A 89 10.10 1.90 -12.07
C ILE A 89 8.76 1.35 -11.61
N SER A 90 8.43 0.14 -12.05
CA SER A 90 7.20 -0.53 -11.65
C SER A 90 7.35 -1.14 -10.26
N ASN A 91 6.35 -0.91 -9.42
CA ASN A 91 6.30 -1.46 -8.07
C ASN A 91 4.97 -2.17 -7.89
N VAL A 92 5.04 -3.37 -7.32
CA VAL A 92 3.85 -4.11 -6.92
C VAL A 92 3.98 -4.46 -5.45
N GLY A 93 2.88 -4.38 -4.72
CA GLY A 93 2.92 -4.60 -3.30
C GLY A 93 1.72 -5.35 -2.79
N LYS A 94 1.83 -5.77 -1.53
CA LYS A 94 0.77 -6.48 -0.84
C LYS A 94 0.64 -5.96 0.58
N TYR A 95 -0.60 -5.80 1.01
CA TYR A 95 -0.96 -5.28 2.32
C TYR A 95 -1.22 -6.43 3.29
N TYR A 96 -0.56 -6.38 4.45
CA TYR A 96 -0.69 -7.41 5.49
C TYR A 96 -1.26 -6.86 6.80
N GLY A 97 -1.78 -5.64 6.80
CA GLY A 97 -2.32 -4.99 7.98
C GLY A 97 -1.37 -3.99 8.59
N ASP A 98 -0.39 -4.45 9.35
CA ASP A 98 0.62 -3.59 9.99
C ASP A 98 1.91 -3.50 9.19
N SER A 99 2.00 -4.23 8.09
CA SER A 99 3.16 -4.20 7.20
C SER A 99 2.71 -4.27 5.75
N ILE A 100 3.60 -3.87 4.86
CA ILE A 100 3.42 -4.05 3.42
C ILE A 100 4.72 -4.61 2.85
N GLY A 101 4.58 -5.43 1.82
CA GLY A 101 5.71 -5.88 1.02
C GLY A 101 5.65 -5.19 -0.33
N VAL A 102 6.77 -4.66 -0.80
CA VAL A 102 6.85 -3.98 -2.09
C VAL A 102 7.99 -4.57 -2.90
N ASP A 103 7.69 -4.97 -4.11
CA ASP A 103 8.68 -5.45 -5.07
C ASP A 103 8.87 -4.40 -6.16
N ALA A 104 10.08 -3.89 -6.28
CA ALA A 104 10.46 -2.96 -7.33
C ALA A 104 11.19 -3.72 -8.42
N ILE A 105 10.83 -3.46 -9.67
CA ILE A 105 11.46 -4.10 -10.82
C ILE A 105 12.35 -3.08 -11.51
N ILE A 106 13.66 -3.29 -11.39
CA ILE A 106 14.67 -2.37 -11.93
C ILE A 106 15.63 -3.16 -12.81
N GLY A 107 15.67 -2.84 -14.09
CA GLY A 107 16.59 -3.49 -15.02
C GLY A 107 16.41 -4.99 -15.12
N GLY A 108 15.16 -5.49 -14.96
CA GLY A 108 14.89 -6.91 -14.97
C GLY A 108 15.09 -7.61 -13.63
N ASN A 109 15.60 -6.92 -12.63
CA ASN A 109 15.81 -7.47 -11.29
C ASN A 109 14.69 -7.04 -10.36
N LYS A 110 14.31 -7.93 -9.44
CA LYS A 110 13.27 -7.68 -8.46
C LYS A 110 13.91 -7.41 -7.10
N TYR A 111 13.58 -6.27 -6.51
CA TYR A 111 14.04 -5.87 -5.19
C TYR A 111 12.86 -5.84 -4.24
N HIS A 112 12.91 -6.68 -3.21
CA HIS A 112 11.83 -6.79 -2.23
C HIS A 112 12.15 -5.94 -1.00
N THR A 113 11.16 -5.17 -0.55
CA THR A 113 11.27 -4.35 0.64
C THR A 113 10.05 -4.57 1.52
N LYS A 114 10.28 -4.84 2.78
CA LYS A 114 9.22 -4.89 3.78
C LYS A 114 9.15 -3.56 4.51
N LEU A 115 7.96 -2.97 4.53
CA LEU A 115 7.73 -1.69 5.17
C LEU A 115 6.76 -1.88 6.33
N LEU A 116 7.03 -1.17 7.41
CA LEU A 116 6.19 -1.18 8.59
C LEU A 116 5.51 0.17 8.73
N ARG A 117 4.31 0.16 9.29
CA ARG A 117 3.59 1.39 9.56
C ARG A 117 4.35 2.19 10.61
N ALA A 118 4.70 3.42 10.26
CA ALA A 118 5.44 4.29 11.16
C ALA A 118 4.51 4.86 12.22
N ALA A 119 5.03 5.00 13.43
CA ALA A 119 4.33 5.71 14.49
C ALA A 119 4.35 7.20 14.18
N ASN A 120 3.22 7.85 14.42
CA ASN A 120 3.11 9.30 14.25
C ASN A 120 3.56 10.04 15.51
#